data_00567e2f4c8cdf36ae00916731c51412
#
_entry.id   00567e2f4c8cdf36ae00916731c51412
#
_cell.length_a   1.000
_cell.length_b   1.000
_cell.length_c   1.000
_cell.angle_alpha   90.00
_cell.angle_beta   90.00
_cell.angle_gamma   90.00
#
_symmetry.space_group_name_H-M   'P 1'
#
loop_
_entity.id
_entity.type
_entity.pdbx_description
1 polymer ?
#
loop_
_entity_poly.entity_id
_entity_poly.type
_entity_poly.pdbx_seq_one_letter_code
_entity_poly.pdbx_strand_id
1 'polypeptide(L)'
;MEHTLPALPYAMDALAPHISRETLEYHYGKHHQTYVTKLNNLIKGTEFENATLEEIVKKSSGGIFNNSAQVWNHTFYWNGMKPDGGGVPTGALADGINKKWGSFEDFKKAFSASCVGNFGSGWTWLVKKADGSLDIVNTSNAATPLSGADKPLLTCDVWEHAYYIDYRNARAKYVESFWGLVNWDFVAKNYA
;
A
#
# COMPACT_ATOMS: atom_id res chain seq x y z
N MET A 1 15.47 -5.73 -18.36
CA MET A 1 15.83 -4.74 -17.30
C MET A 1 15.73 -5.44 -15.96
N GLU A 2 16.70 -5.28 -15.05
CA GLU A 2 16.62 -5.87 -13.72
C GLU A 2 15.89 -4.90 -12.78
N HIS A 3 14.85 -5.39 -12.12
CA HIS A 3 14.16 -4.65 -11.07
C HIS A 3 14.92 -4.79 -9.76
N THR A 4 15.01 -3.73 -8.99
CA THR A 4 15.70 -3.69 -7.70
C THR A 4 14.73 -3.39 -6.58
N LEU A 5 15.05 -3.83 -5.36
CA LEU A 5 14.30 -3.44 -4.18
C LEU A 5 14.49 -1.93 -3.96
N PRO A 6 13.45 -1.09 -4.05
CA PRO A 6 13.59 0.34 -3.81
C PRO A 6 14.03 0.59 -2.37
N ALA A 7 14.92 1.57 -2.16
CA ALA A 7 15.30 1.96 -0.81
C ALA A 7 14.09 2.47 -0.02
N LEU A 8 14.05 2.14 1.28
CA LEU A 8 13.07 2.75 2.18
C LEU A 8 13.31 4.26 2.26
N PRO A 9 12.26 5.10 2.29
CA PRO A 9 12.41 6.54 2.44
C PRO A 9 12.79 6.99 3.86
N TYR A 10 13.01 6.04 4.78
CA TYR A 10 13.36 6.26 6.19
C TYR A 10 14.19 5.07 6.73
N ALA A 11 14.77 5.24 7.91
CA ALA A 11 15.51 4.16 8.58
C ALA A 11 14.58 3.01 8.99
N MET A 12 15.14 1.80 9.11
CA MET A 12 14.38 0.57 9.43
C MET A 12 13.62 0.62 10.76
N ASP A 13 14.04 1.45 11.69
CA ASP A 13 13.45 1.63 13.04
C ASP A 13 12.63 2.92 13.18
N ALA A 14 12.54 3.71 12.11
CA ALA A 14 11.93 5.04 12.16
C ALA A 14 10.40 5.03 12.33
N LEU A 15 9.74 3.91 12.07
CA LEU A 15 8.28 3.77 12.24
C LEU A 15 7.89 3.31 13.66
N ALA A 16 8.87 3.03 14.54
CA ALA A 16 8.58 2.70 15.92
C ALA A 16 7.95 3.92 16.66
N PRO A 17 7.04 3.70 17.63
CA PRO A 17 6.61 2.41 18.18
C PRO A 17 5.47 1.72 17.41
N HIS A 18 5.01 2.29 16.29
CA HIS A 18 3.85 1.80 15.53
C HIS A 18 4.14 0.52 14.73
N ILE A 19 5.28 0.47 14.07
CA ILE A 19 5.80 -0.71 13.38
C ILE A 19 7.25 -0.88 13.78
N SER A 20 7.60 -2.06 14.32
CA SER A 20 8.95 -2.33 14.82
C SER A 20 9.96 -2.51 13.69
N ARG A 21 11.23 -2.34 14.02
CA ARG A 21 12.36 -2.70 13.17
C ARG A 21 12.28 -4.17 12.74
N GLU A 22 11.94 -5.08 13.65
CA GLU A 22 11.82 -6.51 13.35
C GLU A 22 10.77 -6.75 12.27
N THR A 23 9.61 -6.10 12.35
CA THR A 23 8.61 -6.18 11.28
C THR A 23 9.18 -5.73 9.93
N LEU A 24 9.94 -4.63 9.87
CA LEU A 24 10.54 -4.17 8.61
C LEU A 24 11.63 -5.11 8.09
N GLU A 25 12.43 -5.71 8.98
CA GLU A 25 13.45 -6.70 8.59
C GLU A 25 12.83 -7.90 7.85
N TYR A 26 11.62 -8.33 8.25
CA TYR A 26 10.89 -9.38 7.56
C TYR A 26 10.03 -8.85 6.40
N HIS A 27 9.22 -7.82 6.64
CA HIS A 27 8.25 -7.34 5.67
C HIS A 27 8.93 -6.70 4.44
N TYR A 28 9.89 -5.79 4.66
CA TYR A 28 10.68 -5.18 3.60
C TYR A 28 11.85 -6.09 3.17
N GLY A 29 12.67 -6.51 4.14
CA GLY A 29 13.92 -7.21 3.87
C GLY A 29 13.77 -8.66 3.40
N LYS A 30 12.62 -9.32 3.64
CA LYS A 30 12.33 -10.69 3.20
C LYS A 30 11.17 -10.74 2.21
N HIS A 31 9.96 -10.36 2.61
CA HIS A 31 8.79 -10.46 1.73
C HIS A 31 8.95 -9.60 0.47
N HIS A 32 9.16 -8.30 0.61
CA HIS A 32 9.31 -7.40 -0.54
C HIS A 32 10.51 -7.78 -1.41
N GLN A 33 11.67 -8.06 -0.80
CA GLN A 33 12.86 -8.54 -1.54
C GLN A 33 12.58 -9.83 -2.30
N THR A 34 11.84 -10.77 -1.72
CA THR A 34 11.51 -12.04 -2.39
C THR A 34 10.63 -11.83 -3.62
N TYR A 35 9.68 -10.90 -3.57
CA TYR A 35 8.86 -10.56 -4.74
C TYR A 35 9.73 -9.99 -5.87
N VAL A 36 10.68 -9.11 -5.56
CA VAL A 36 11.64 -8.57 -6.54
C VAL A 36 12.47 -9.70 -7.18
N THR A 37 13.04 -10.56 -6.35
CA THR A 37 13.88 -11.70 -6.83
C THR A 37 13.06 -12.64 -7.72
N LYS A 38 11.84 -13.01 -7.29
CA LYS A 38 10.96 -13.88 -8.07
C LYS A 38 10.50 -13.22 -9.37
N LEU A 39 10.17 -11.94 -9.35
CA LEU A 39 9.81 -11.19 -10.56
C LEU A 39 10.93 -11.26 -11.59
N ASN A 40 12.16 -10.90 -11.20
CA ASN A 40 13.32 -10.94 -12.08
C ASN A 40 13.57 -12.32 -12.69
N ASN A 41 13.32 -13.39 -11.94
CA ASN A 41 13.46 -14.74 -12.47
C ASN A 41 12.35 -15.11 -13.47
N LEU A 42 11.12 -14.69 -13.20
CA LEU A 42 9.95 -15.03 -14.01
C LEU A 42 9.89 -14.29 -15.33
N ILE A 43 10.41 -13.05 -15.41
CA ILE A 43 10.34 -12.24 -16.63
C ILE A 43 11.45 -12.55 -17.64
N LYS A 44 12.51 -13.29 -17.26
CA LYS A 44 13.61 -13.65 -18.16
C LYS A 44 13.10 -14.41 -19.39
N GLY A 45 13.50 -13.95 -20.57
CA GLY A 45 13.10 -14.55 -21.85
C GLY A 45 11.62 -14.34 -22.21
N THR A 46 10.88 -13.50 -21.49
CA THR A 46 9.49 -13.13 -21.80
C THR A 46 9.42 -11.74 -22.42
N GLU A 47 8.25 -11.35 -22.93
CA GLU A 47 7.97 -9.99 -23.42
C GLU A 47 8.17 -8.92 -22.33
N PHE A 48 8.16 -9.31 -21.05
CA PHE A 48 8.31 -8.43 -19.88
C PHE A 48 9.76 -8.20 -19.43
N GLU A 49 10.76 -8.87 -20.02
CA GLU A 49 12.15 -8.81 -19.56
C GLU A 49 12.72 -7.37 -19.49
N ASN A 50 12.28 -6.51 -20.41
CA ASN A 50 12.72 -5.11 -20.46
C ASN A 50 11.60 -4.10 -20.18
N ALA A 51 10.44 -4.56 -19.71
CA ALA A 51 9.30 -3.72 -19.40
C ALA A 51 9.46 -3.01 -18.05
N THR A 52 8.81 -1.86 -17.89
CA THR A 52 8.70 -1.17 -16.60
C THR A 52 7.80 -1.96 -15.66
N LEU A 53 7.97 -1.78 -14.35
CA LEU A 53 7.16 -2.46 -13.34
C LEU A 53 5.65 -2.23 -13.55
N GLU A 54 5.26 -0.99 -13.85
CA GLU A 54 3.86 -0.65 -14.08
C GLU A 54 3.28 -1.31 -15.35
N GLU A 55 4.08 -1.40 -16.41
CA GLU A 55 3.66 -2.11 -17.64
C GLU A 55 3.44 -3.60 -17.34
N ILE A 56 4.34 -4.22 -16.56
CA ILE A 56 4.20 -5.61 -16.14
C ILE A 56 2.91 -5.80 -15.36
N VAL A 57 2.68 -4.95 -14.33
CA VAL A 57 1.44 -5.03 -13.52
C VAL A 57 0.18 -4.91 -14.37
N LYS A 58 0.17 -4.00 -15.37
CA LYS A 58 -1.01 -3.75 -16.20
C LYS A 58 -1.28 -4.81 -17.26
N LYS A 59 -0.24 -5.55 -17.71
CA LYS A 59 -0.35 -6.41 -18.89
C LYS A 59 -0.13 -7.90 -18.59
N SER A 60 0.46 -8.24 -17.44
CA SER A 60 0.79 -9.63 -17.11
C SER A 60 -0.34 -10.33 -16.33
N SER A 61 -0.18 -11.63 -16.16
CA SER A 61 -1.07 -12.48 -15.37
C SER A 61 -0.30 -13.52 -14.56
N GLY A 62 -0.99 -14.28 -13.71
CA GLY A 62 -0.42 -15.39 -12.96
C GLY A 62 0.75 -14.98 -12.07
N GLY A 63 1.85 -15.75 -12.08
CA GLY A 63 3.01 -15.53 -11.22
C GLY A 63 3.74 -14.22 -11.49
N ILE A 64 3.81 -13.78 -12.75
CA ILE A 64 4.44 -12.50 -13.12
C ILE A 64 3.62 -11.35 -12.54
N PHE A 65 2.31 -11.34 -12.74
CA PHE A 65 1.42 -10.36 -12.12
C PHE A 65 1.52 -10.34 -10.60
N ASN A 66 1.42 -11.50 -9.96
CA ASN A 66 1.43 -11.56 -8.50
C ASN A 66 2.71 -10.95 -7.90
N ASN A 67 3.88 -11.26 -8.49
CA ASN A 67 5.13 -10.72 -7.96
C ASN A 67 5.34 -9.25 -8.32
N SER A 68 5.02 -8.83 -9.55
CA SER A 68 5.13 -7.42 -9.96
C SER A 68 4.18 -6.51 -9.18
N ALA A 69 2.91 -6.92 -9.02
CA ALA A 69 1.94 -6.19 -8.24
C ALA A 69 2.35 -6.07 -6.77
N GLN A 70 2.88 -7.16 -6.16
CA GLN A 70 3.39 -7.09 -4.79
C GLN A 70 4.61 -6.18 -4.66
N VAL A 71 5.53 -6.15 -5.62
CA VAL A 71 6.64 -5.18 -5.61
C VAL A 71 6.09 -3.75 -5.63
N TRP A 72 5.11 -3.47 -6.49
CA TRP A 72 4.52 -2.15 -6.61
C TRP A 72 3.71 -1.77 -5.36
N ASN A 73 2.85 -2.67 -4.86
CA ASN A 73 2.01 -2.44 -3.68
C ASN A 73 2.85 -2.12 -2.44
N HIS A 74 3.94 -2.88 -2.21
CA HIS A 74 4.81 -2.64 -1.06
C HIS A 74 5.58 -1.32 -1.20
N THR A 75 6.08 -0.99 -2.40
CA THR A 75 6.73 0.31 -2.64
C THR A 75 5.77 1.46 -2.35
N PHE A 76 4.53 1.35 -2.81
CA PHE A 76 3.50 2.35 -2.57
C PHE A 76 3.14 2.47 -1.08
N TYR A 77 3.06 1.35 -0.38
CA TYR A 77 2.79 1.29 1.05
C TYR A 77 3.90 1.97 1.87
N TRP A 78 5.18 1.69 1.57
CA TRP A 78 6.29 2.36 2.27
C TRP A 78 6.29 3.87 2.06
N ASN A 79 6.05 4.35 0.86
CA ASN A 79 5.95 5.78 0.55
C ASN A 79 4.72 6.44 1.19
N GLY A 80 3.66 5.68 1.42
CA GLY A 80 2.43 6.13 2.09
C GLY A 80 2.57 6.36 3.58
N MET A 81 3.71 5.99 4.17
CA MET A 81 4.04 6.20 5.59
C MET A 81 5.27 7.07 5.77
N LYS A 82 5.37 7.75 6.91
CA LYS A 82 6.58 8.47 7.32
C LYS A 82 6.70 8.49 8.85
N PRO A 83 7.95 8.62 9.39
CA PRO A 83 8.14 8.95 10.79
C PRO A 83 7.40 10.24 11.15
N ASP A 84 6.82 10.28 12.35
CA ASP A 84 6.02 11.43 12.81
C ASP A 84 4.91 11.83 11.81
N GLY A 85 4.33 10.84 11.14
CA GLY A 85 3.22 11.01 10.21
C GLY A 85 1.89 11.24 10.93
N GLY A 86 0.81 10.93 10.23
CA GLY A 86 -0.54 11.07 10.80
C GLY A 86 -1.07 12.49 10.72
N GLY A 87 -1.89 12.86 11.70
CA GLY A 87 -2.64 14.11 11.64
C GLY A 87 -3.82 14.03 10.65
N VAL A 88 -4.13 15.15 10.02
CA VAL A 88 -5.24 15.28 9.06
C VAL A 88 -4.75 15.81 7.72
N PRO A 89 -5.35 15.38 6.60
CA PRO A 89 -5.06 15.96 5.30
C PRO A 89 -5.52 17.41 5.22
N THR A 90 -4.95 18.17 4.28
CA THR A 90 -5.29 19.57 4.03
C THR A 90 -5.59 19.80 2.55
N GLY A 91 -6.11 21.00 2.21
CA GLY A 91 -6.35 21.43 0.83
C GLY A 91 -7.35 20.54 0.09
N ALA A 92 -7.19 20.42 -1.21
CA ALA A 92 -8.13 19.73 -2.09
C ALA A 92 -8.42 18.27 -1.71
N LEU A 93 -7.44 17.58 -1.12
CA LEU A 93 -7.63 16.21 -0.63
C LEU A 93 -8.62 16.19 0.55
N ALA A 94 -8.46 17.12 1.51
CA ALA A 94 -9.38 17.24 2.63
C ALA A 94 -10.80 17.58 2.16
N ASP A 95 -10.93 18.48 1.19
CA ASP A 95 -12.22 18.84 0.59
C ASP A 95 -12.88 17.64 -0.08
N GLY A 96 -12.11 16.84 -0.83
CA GLY A 96 -12.58 15.60 -1.46
C GLY A 96 -13.05 14.57 -0.43
N ILE A 97 -12.29 14.38 0.64
CA ILE A 97 -12.64 13.47 1.75
C ILE A 97 -13.94 13.95 2.44
N ASN A 98 -14.03 15.23 2.79
CA ASN A 98 -15.21 15.79 3.44
C ASN A 98 -16.44 15.72 2.53
N LYS A 99 -16.28 15.96 1.23
CA LYS A 99 -17.37 15.82 0.24
C LYS A 99 -17.92 14.39 0.19
N LYS A 100 -17.04 13.37 0.28
CA LYS A 100 -17.45 11.96 0.16
C LYS A 100 -18.03 11.40 1.46
N TRP A 101 -17.36 11.68 2.60
CA TRP A 101 -17.71 11.06 3.89
C TRP A 101 -18.30 12.00 4.93
N GLY A 102 -18.36 13.32 4.67
CA GLY A 102 -18.85 14.32 5.61
C GLY A 102 -17.76 14.90 6.50
N SER A 103 -16.82 14.07 6.96
CA SER A 103 -15.68 14.49 7.78
C SER A 103 -14.48 13.57 7.59
N PHE A 104 -13.32 14.04 8.01
CA PHE A 104 -12.11 13.18 8.09
C PHE A 104 -12.31 12.01 9.06
N GLU A 105 -12.95 12.24 10.20
CA GLU A 105 -13.21 11.19 11.20
C GLU A 105 -14.12 10.09 10.65
N ASP A 106 -15.14 10.44 9.87
CA ASP A 106 -16.02 9.46 9.23
C ASP A 106 -15.28 8.68 8.15
N PHE A 107 -14.42 9.33 7.36
CA PHE A 107 -13.51 8.65 6.44
C PHE A 107 -12.59 7.68 7.17
N LYS A 108 -11.91 8.13 8.22
CA LYS A 108 -11.00 7.32 9.03
C LYS A 108 -11.70 6.08 9.59
N LYS A 109 -12.91 6.27 10.10
CA LYS A 109 -13.77 5.17 10.59
C LYS A 109 -14.12 4.20 9.48
N ALA A 110 -14.55 4.69 8.31
CA ALA A 110 -14.92 3.85 7.17
C ALA A 110 -13.71 3.07 6.63
N PHE A 111 -12.55 3.72 6.47
CA PHE A 111 -11.33 3.08 6.00
C PHE A 111 -10.84 2.02 7.00
N SER A 112 -10.84 2.34 8.29
CA SER A 112 -10.45 1.39 9.35
C SER A 112 -11.38 0.17 9.38
N ALA A 113 -12.68 0.36 9.28
CA ALA A 113 -13.65 -0.72 9.20
C ALA A 113 -13.41 -1.61 7.96
N SER A 114 -13.08 -0.99 6.82
CA SER A 114 -12.73 -1.69 5.58
C SER A 114 -11.45 -2.53 5.74
N CYS A 115 -10.39 -1.97 6.38
CA CYS A 115 -9.16 -2.71 6.68
C CYS A 115 -9.41 -3.94 7.55
N VAL A 116 -10.17 -3.77 8.64
CA VAL A 116 -10.47 -4.86 9.59
C VAL A 116 -11.36 -5.91 8.94
N GLY A 117 -12.34 -5.50 8.14
CA GLY A 117 -13.29 -6.37 7.46
C GLY A 117 -12.76 -7.02 6.17
N ASN A 118 -11.59 -6.63 5.66
CA ASN A 118 -11.01 -7.26 4.48
C ASN A 118 -10.59 -8.70 4.80
N PHE A 119 -11.36 -9.66 4.29
CA PHE A 119 -11.20 -11.06 4.65
C PHE A 119 -9.93 -11.67 4.02
N GLY A 120 -9.13 -12.33 4.86
CA GLY A 120 -7.89 -12.99 4.42
C GLY A 120 -6.74 -12.01 4.21
N SER A 121 -5.90 -12.32 3.22
CA SER A 121 -4.74 -11.51 2.81
C SER A 121 -5.14 -10.53 1.72
N GLY A 122 -4.74 -9.28 1.87
CA GLY A 122 -5.07 -8.25 0.88
C GLY A 122 -4.64 -6.85 1.29
N TRP A 123 -5.24 -5.88 0.64
CA TRP A 123 -4.92 -4.46 0.75
C TRP A 123 -6.19 -3.63 0.79
N THR A 124 -6.23 -2.60 1.61
CA THR A 124 -7.30 -1.60 1.60
C THR A 124 -6.76 -0.30 1.03
N TRP A 125 -7.50 0.30 0.10
CA TRP A 125 -7.07 1.45 -0.68
C TRP A 125 -8.04 2.60 -0.54
N LEU A 126 -7.50 3.82 -0.44
CA LEU A 126 -8.20 5.03 -0.86
C LEU A 126 -7.87 5.25 -2.33
N VAL A 127 -8.88 5.39 -3.17
CA VAL A 127 -8.72 5.59 -4.61
C VAL A 127 -9.48 6.82 -5.11
N LYS A 128 -8.98 7.41 -6.20
CA LYS A 128 -9.70 8.41 -6.99
C LYS A 128 -10.26 7.73 -8.24
N LYS A 129 -11.57 7.79 -8.40
CA LYS A 129 -12.28 7.25 -9.56
C LYS A 129 -12.06 8.12 -10.80
N ALA A 130 -12.39 7.59 -11.98
CA ALA A 130 -12.29 8.33 -13.24
C ALA A 130 -13.14 9.61 -13.28
N ASP A 131 -14.24 9.67 -12.54
CA ASP A 131 -15.09 10.84 -12.40
C ASP A 131 -14.57 11.86 -11.36
N GLY A 132 -13.39 11.59 -10.76
CA GLY A 132 -12.76 12.41 -9.72
C GLY A 132 -13.27 12.16 -8.31
N SER A 133 -14.30 11.33 -8.11
CA SER A 133 -14.79 10.98 -6.79
C SER A 133 -13.79 10.08 -6.05
N LEU A 134 -13.86 10.12 -4.71
CA LEU A 134 -13.06 9.22 -3.86
C LEU A 134 -13.86 7.98 -3.49
N ASP A 135 -13.14 6.86 -3.29
CA ASP A 135 -13.74 5.64 -2.77
C ASP A 135 -12.74 4.81 -1.96
N ILE A 136 -13.26 3.91 -1.12
CA ILE A 136 -12.48 2.91 -0.40
C ILE A 136 -12.73 1.56 -1.06
N VAL A 137 -11.65 0.89 -1.49
CA VAL A 137 -11.75 -0.41 -2.14
C VAL A 137 -10.82 -1.42 -1.46
N ASN A 138 -11.27 -2.67 -1.39
CA ASN A 138 -10.48 -3.80 -0.92
C ASN A 138 -10.02 -4.66 -2.09
N THR A 139 -8.79 -5.11 -2.04
CA THR A 139 -8.26 -6.09 -2.98
C THR A 139 -7.73 -7.31 -2.23
N SER A 140 -7.85 -8.49 -2.85
CA SER A 140 -7.34 -9.74 -2.29
C SER A 140 -5.96 -10.06 -2.85
N ASN A 141 -5.13 -10.70 -2.03
CA ASN A 141 -3.79 -11.17 -2.42
C ASN A 141 -2.92 -10.05 -3.01
N ALA A 142 -2.50 -10.18 -4.27
CA ALA A 142 -1.65 -9.22 -4.97
C ALA A 142 -2.43 -8.16 -5.77
N ALA A 143 -3.75 -8.28 -5.88
CA ALA A 143 -4.54 -7.38 -6.71
C ALA A 143 -4.36 -5.90 -6.28
N THR A 144 -4.40 -5.01 -7.25
CA THR A 144 -4.07 -3.60 -7.10
C THR A 144 -4.96 -2.72 -7.99
N PRO A 145 -5.39 -1.53 -7.52
CA PRO A 145 -6.10 -0.57 -8.37
C PRO A 145 -5.29 -0.11 -9.59
N LEU A 146 -3.95 -0.20 -9.55
CA LEU A 146 -3.06 0.17 -10.65
C LEU A 146 -3.37 -0.58 -11.96
N SER A 147 -3.86 -1.82 -11.87
CA SER A 147 -4.25 -2.61 -13.05
C SER A 147 -5.61 -2.23 -13.62
N GLY A 148 -6.38 -1.39 -12.92
CA GLY A 148 -7.70 -0.91 -13.32
C GLY A 148 -7.72 0.56 -13.72
N ALA A 149 -8.89 1.18 -13.64
CA ALA A 149 -9.11 2.58 -13.97
C ALA A 149 -8.96 3.54 -12.77
N ASP A 150 -8.94 3.01 -11.56
CA ASP A 150 -8.90 3.78 -10.33
C ASP A 150 -7.46 4.21 -10.01
N LYS A 151 -7.26 5.47 -9.64
CA LYS A 151 -5.95 5.98 -9.21
C LYS A 151 -5.74 5.72 -7.72
N PRO A 152 -4.76 4.89 -7.29
CA PRO A 152 -4.48 4.67 -5.89
C PRO A 152 -3.88 5.92 -5.23
N LEU A 153 -4.35 6.24 -4.02
CA LEU A 153 -3.92 7.41 -3.24
C LEU A 153 -3.22 7.02 -1.94
N LEU A 154 -3.77 6.05 -1.22
CA LEU A 154 -3.27 5.51 0.04
C LEU A 154 -3.56 4.01 0.09
N THR A 155 -2.70 3.24 0.73
CA THR A 155 -2.96 1.83 1.00
C THR A 155 -2.55 1.44 2.42
N CYS A 156 -3.30 0.49 2.97
CA CYS A 156 -2.93 -0.23 4.18
C CYS A 156 -2.79 -1.72 3.83
N ASP A 157 -1.63 -2.30 4.10
CA ASP A 157 -1.39 -3.73 3.96
C ASP A 157 -2.09 -4.49 5.09
N VAL A 158 -3.01 -5.38 4.76
CA VAL A 158 -3.72 -6.21 5.75
C VAL A 158 -3.40 -7.70 5.63
N TRP A 159 -2.34 -8.04 4.92
CA TRP A 159 -1.69 -9.34 5.05
C TRP A 159 -1.19 -9.52 6.49
N GLU A 160 -1.30 -10.71 7.05
CA GLU A 160 -0.84 -10.96 8.43
C GLU A 160 0.65 -10.66 8.64
N HIS A 161 1.48 -10.87 7.61
CA HIS A 161 2.91 -10.53 7.69
C HIS A 161 3.18 -9.04 7.96
N ALA A 162 2.23 -8.16 7.66
CA ALA A 162 2.38 -6.72 7.91
C ALA A 162 2.29 -6.36 9.40
N TYR A 163 1.61 -7.19 10.21
CA TYR A 163 1.31 -6.81 11.59
C TYR A 163 1.49 -7.92 12.64
N TYR A 164 1.71 -9.16 12.24
CA TYR A 164 1.68 -10.29 13.19
C TYR A 164 2.81 -10.23 14.23
N ILE A 165 3.99 -9.72 13.87
CA ILE A 165 5.12 -9.58 14.79
C ILE A 165 4.75 -8.64 15.94
N ASP A 166 4.18 -7.46 15.64
CA ASP A 166 3.91 -6.42 16.64
C ASP A 166 2.54 -6.59 17.33
N TYR A 167 1.56 -7.08 16.59
CA TYR A 167 0.15 -7.07 17.03
C TYR A 167 -0.49 -8.45 17.08
N ARG A 168 0.20 -9.52 16.68
CA ARG A 168 -0.36 -10.88 16.54
C ARG A 168 -1.64 -10.83 15.71
N ASN A 169 -2.73 -11.43 16.17
CA ASN A 169 -4.01 -11.43 15.50
C ASN A 169 -4.83 -10.12 15.61
N ALA A 170 -4.29 -9.12 16.30
CA ALA A 170 -5.03 -7.88 16.59
C ALA A 170 -4.95 -6.87 15.44
N ARG A 171 -5.45 -7.23 14.24
CA ARG A 171 -5.48 -6.34 13.06
C ARG A 171 -6.05 -4.96 13.38
N ALA A 172 -7.09 -4.87 14.19
CA ALA A 172 -7.70 -3.58 14.56
C ALA A 172 -6.72 -2.64 15.26
N LYS A 173 -5.85 -3.16 16.14
CA LYS A 173 -4.82 -2.35 16.82
C LYS A 173 -3.73 -1.88 15.85
N TYR A 174 -3.34 -2.74 14.92
CA TYR A 174 -2.41 -2.35 13.85
C TYR A 174 -2.98 -1.21 13.00
N VAL A 175 -4.25 -1.33 12.58
CA VAL A 175 -4.93 -0.29 11.78
C VAL A 175 -5.05 1.03 12.56
N GLU A 176 -5.29 0.97 13.87
CA GLU A 176 -5.27 2.15 14.75
C GLU A 176 -3.88 2.82 14.75
N SER A 177 -2.81 2.03 14.90
CA SER A 177 -1.44 2.53 14.86
C SER A 177 -1.01 3.07 13.50
N PHE A 178 -1.49 2.47 12.40
CA PHE A 178 -1.21 2.91 11.03
C PHE A 178 -1.53 4.39 10.81
N TRP A 179 -2.61 4.91 11.42
CA TRP A 179 -2.99 6.31 11.28
C TRP A 179 -1.95 7.31 11.80
N GLY A 180 -1.12 6.91 12.75
CA GLY A 180 0.01 7.71 13.23
C GLY A 180 1.18 7.81 12.25
N LEU A 181 1.17 7.03 11.19
CA LEU A 181 2.26 6.94 10.21
C LEU A 181 1.90 7.52 8.84
N VAL A 182 0.62 7.79 8.55
CA VAL A 182 0.18 8.20 7.21
C VAL A 182 0.92 9.45 6.73
N ASN A 183 1.50 9.34 5.54
CA ASN A 183 2.17 10.43 4.84
C ASN A 183 1.18 11.20 3.96
N TRP A 184 0.48 12.17 4.55
CA TRP A 184 -0.53 12.94 3.83
C TRP A 184 0.02 13.77 2.66
N ASP A 185 1.31 14.14 2.67
CA ASP A 185 1.94 14.83 1.55
C ASP A 185 2.01 13.92 0.32
N PHE A 186 2.36 12.64 0.53
CA PHE A 186 2.34 11.62 -0.52
C PHE A 186 0.92 11.38 -1.05
N VAL A 187 -0.07 11.26 -0.16
CA VAL A 187 -1.47 11.05 -0.56
C VAL A 187 -2.01 12.25 -1.35
N ALA A 188 -1.71 13.47 -0.91
CA ALA A 188 -2.11 14.70 -1.61
C ALA A 188 -1.47 14.82 -3.00
N LYS A 189 -0.17 14.45 -3.11
CA LYS A 189 0.53 14.40 -4.41
C LYS A 189 -0.13 13.42 -5.38
N ASN A 190 -0.57 12.27 -4.89
CA ASN A 190 -1.29 11.30 -5.72
C ASN A 190 -2.70 11.78 -6.09
N TYR A 191 -3.32 12.60 -5.23
CA TYR A 191 -4.66 13.14 -5.48
C TYR A 191 -4.68 14.22 -6.58
N ALA A 192 -3.63 14.98 -6.74
CA ALA A 192 -3.48 16.06 -7.70
C ALA A 192 -3.64 15.64 -9.19
#